data_9392f69386fd8f59c6a85b4dd444761c
#
_entry.id   9392f69386fd8f59c6a85b4dd444761c
#
_cell.length_a   1.000
_cell.length_b   1.000
_cell.length_c   1.000
_cell.angle_alpha   90.00
_cell.angle_beta   90.00
_cell.angle_gamma   90.00
#
_symmetry.space_group_name_H-M   'P 1'
#
loop_
_entity.id
_entity.type
_entity.pdbx_description
1 polymer ?
#
loop_
_entity_poly.entity_id
_entity_poly.type
_entity_poly.pdbx_seq_one_letter_code
_entity_poly.pdbx_strand_id
1 'polypeptide(L)'
;MKSKRIIALLLCVALCALTLVACGGTTTNDDNSKGDKVLKIGVMQFAEFDALQNAYKGFADGLKEAGYVDGENIKINYLSAAADTANCPTIADTLINDGSDLILAIATPSVAAIKEKTTTIPVLFTAVTDPVDSHIVADYKKPGANISGTSDLNPVKEQIDLLKKMFPDAQNVAVMYCSSETNSVAQYELAKAQLEALGMTCVKKTISAIDEAKSAVESLKGQVDAIYIPTDNTIADSMTSVAQAANDVNLPIVCGEPGMVLNGGLATYGIDYYELGKQTAKMAVEILKSENPLDTVANMPIGYQVEECKYAFNTETAEKLGVTLPEDLLSTATIYPAN
;
A
#
# COMPACT_ATOMS: atom_id res chain seq x y z
N MET A 1 -67.26 -55.37 -12.17
CA MET A 1 -66.21 -54.32 -12.43
C MET A 1 -66.41 -53.01 -11.66
N LYS A 2 -67.60 -52.72 -11.10
CA LYS A 2 -67.85 -51.42 -10.40
C LYS A 2 -67.31 -51.44 -8.91
N SER A 3 -67.27 -52.59 -8.23
CA SER A 3 -66.84 -52.66 -6.83
C SER A 3 -65.34 -52.49 -6.61
N LYS A 4 -64.52 -52.96 -7.55
CA LYS A 4 -62.99 -52.78 -7.43
C LYS A 4 -62.52 -51.34 -7.61
N ARG A 5 -63.28 -50.47 -8.32
CA ARG A 5 -63.00 -49.07 -8.51
C ARG A 5 -63.39 -48.22 -7.29
N ILE A 6 -64.41 -48.64 -6.54
CA ILE A 6 -64.83 -47.92 -5.31
C ILE A 6 -63.81 -48.19 -4.15
N ILE A 7 -63.28 -49.44 -4.06
CA ILE A 7 -62.31 -49.81 -3.07
C ILE A 7 -60.99 -49.07 -3.33
N ALA A 8 -60.54 -48.93 -4.58
CA ALA A 8 -59.39 -48.17 -4.95
C ALA A 8 -59.50 -46.62 -4.63
N LEU A 9 -60.66 -46.02 -4.79
CA LEU A 9 -60.94 -44.63 -4.46
C LEU A 9 -60.95 -44.40 -2.94
N LEU A 10 -61.47 -45.32 -2.15
CA LEU A 10 -61.49 -45.24 -0.68
C LEU A 10 -60.09 -45.44 -0.08
N LEU A 11 -59.24 -46.26 -0.69
CA LEU A 11 -57.84 -46.42 -0.25
C LEU A 11 -56.99 -45.13 -0.54
N CYS A 12 -57.22 -44.43 -1.66
CA CYS A 12 -56.54 -43.17 -1.97
C CYS A 12 -56.95 -42.06 -1.03
N VAL A 13 -58.22 -41.96 -0.60
CA VAL A 13 -58.72 -40.96 0.35
C VAL A 13 -58.18 -41.24 1.77
N ALA A 14 -58.02 -42.51 2.17
CA ALA A 14 -57.41 -42.84 3.45
C ALA A 14 -55.89 -42.56 3.52
N LEU A 15 -55.17 -42.67 2.40
CA LEU A 15 -53.72 -42.31 2.35
C LEU A 15 -53.49 -40.81 2.36
N CYS A 16 -54.41 -39.99 1.83
CA CYS A 16 -54.32 -38.54 1.88
C CYS A 16 -54.69 -37.93 3.25
N ALA A 17 -55.47 -38.67 4.08
CA ALA A 17 -55.84 -38.21 5.42
C ALA A 17 -54.75 -38.42 6.48
N LEU A 18 -53.73 -39.28 6.21
CA LEU A 18 -52.62 -39.54 7.11
C LEU A 18 -51.42 -38.60 6.98
N THR A 19 -51.44 -37.69 6.01
CA THR A 19 -50.39 -36.68 5.80
C THR A 19 -50.71 -35.31 6.38
N LEU A 20 -51.88 -35.12 7.04
CA LEU A 20 -52.32 -33.82 7.58
C LEU A 20 -52.23 -33.69 9.12
N VAL A 21 -51.64 -34.65 9.83
CA VAL A 21 -51.50 -34.59 11.30
C VAL A 21 -50.05 -34.36 11.74
N ALA A 22 -49.10 -34.09 10.83
CA ALA A 22 -47.71 -33.84 11.13
C ALA A 22 -47.26 -32.37 11.02
N CYS A 23 -48.21 -31.40 11.17
CA CYS A 23 -47.92 -29.97 11.25
C CYS A 23 -48.67 -29.31 12.40
N GLY A 24 -48.31 -29.66 13.61
CA GLY A 24 -48.87 -29.06 14.83
C GLY A 24 -47.91 -29.20 16.00
N GLY A 25 -46.63 -28.89 15.75
CA GLY A 25 -45.61 -28.70 16.78
C GLY A 25 -45.02 -27.32 16.57
N THR A 26 -45.48 -26.34 17.31
CA THR A 26 -44.78 -25.07 17.51
C THR A 26 -43.44 -25.37 18.22
N THR A 27 -42.46 -25.80 17.47
CA THR A 27 -41.08 -25.58 17.82
C THR A 27 -40.73 -24.22 17.23
N THR A 28 -40.71 -23.24 18.07
CA THR A 28 -39.91 -22.02 17.86
C THR A 28 -38.45 -22.49 17.73
N ASN A 29 -38.07 -22.95 16.55
CA ASN A 29 -36.71 -22.87 16.14
C ASN A 29 -36.46 -21.39 15.90
N ASP A 30 -35.93 -20.73 16.90
CA ASP A 30 -35.05 -19.61 16.70
C ASP A 30 -33.90 -20.12 15.81
N ASP A 31 -34.17 -20.18 14.52
CA ASP A 31 -33.14 -20.31 13.50
C ASP A 31 -32.47 -18.93 13.40
N ASN A 32 -31.79 -18.58 14.49
CA ASN A 32 -30.90 -17.45 14.57
C ASN A 32 -29.54 -17.86 13.96
N SER A 33 -29.57 -18.60 12.86
CA SER A 33 -28.49 -18.61 11.89
C SER A 33 -28.58 -17.26 11.15
N LYS A 34 -28.11 -16.17 11.78
CA LYS A 34 -27.46 -15.11 11.04
C LYS A 34 -26.36 -15.82 10.25
N GLY A 35 -26.64 -16.17 9.01
CA GLY A 35 -25.58 -16.48 8.06
C GLY A 35 -24.59 -15.32 8.17
N ASP A 36 -23.39 -15.58 8.63
CA ASP A 36 -22.41 -14.52 8.85
C ASP A 36 -22.29 -13.76 7.53
N LYS A 37 -22.60 -12.46 7.58
CA LYS A 37 -22.54 -11.59 6.40
C LYS A 37 -21.12 -11.64 5.88
N VAL A 38 -20.93 -12.07 4.62
CA VAL A 38 -19.63 -11.97 3.94
C VAL A 38 -19.29 -10.48 3.81
N LEU A 39 -18.26 -10.04 4.50
CA LEU A 39 -17.82 -8.65 4.47
C LEU A 39 -17.09 -8.34 3.17
N LYS A 40 -17.32 -7.16 2.62
CA LYS A 40 -16.70 -6.72 1.38
C LYS A 40 -15.58 -5.74 1.68
N ILE A 41 -14.38 -6.04 1.22
CA ILE A 41 -13.20 -5.20 1.35
C ILE A 41 -12.80 -4.72 -0.03
N GLY A 42 -12.99 -3.42 -0.29
CA GLY A 42 -12.47 -2.79 -1.49
C GLY A 42 -10.99 -2.48 -1.34
N VAL A 43 -10.19 -2.74 -2.37
CA VAL A 43 -8.77 -2.37 -2.39
C VAL A 43 -8.48 -1.58 -3.65
N MET A 44 -7.96 -0.36 -3.48
CA MET A 44 -7.38 0.43 -4.57
C MET A 44 -5.87 0.52 -4.38
N GLN A 45 -5.10 -0.05 -5.29
CA GLN A 45 -3.65 0.11 -5.35
C GLN A 45 -3.28 1.05 -6.50
N PHE A 46 -2.41 2.04 -6.23
CA PHE A 46 -2.05 3.03 -7.24
C PHE A 46 -1.23 2.45 -8.39
N ALA A 47 -0.17 1.68 -8.06
CA ALA A 47 0.75 1.08 -9.01
C ALA A 47 1.21 -0.30 -8.55
N GLU A 48 1.85 -1.08 -9.43
CA GLU A 48 2.19 -2.49 -9.16
C GLU A 48 3.70 -2.70 -9.05
N PHE A 49 4.36 -1.94 -8.18
CA PHE A 49 5.76 -2.17 -7.84
C PHE A 49 5.93 -2.79 -6.44
N ASP A 50 7.12 -3.31 -6.17
CA ASP A 50 7.40 -4.19 -5.02
C ASP A 50 6.92 -3.66 -3.67
N ALA A 51 7.15 -2.38 -3.36
CA ALA A 51 6.73 -1.81 -2.06
C ALA A 51 5.21 -1.89 -1.88
N LEU A 52 4.42 -1.45 -2.87
CA LEU A 52 2.96 -1.47 -2.77
C LEU A 52 2.39 -2.88 -2.80
N GLN A 53 2.98 -3.78 -3.61
CA GLN A 53 2.58 -5.18 -3.64
C GLN A 53 2.87 -5.88 -2.32
N ASN A 54 4.01 -5.60 -1.67
CA ASN A 54 4.34 -6.11 -0.35
C ASN A 54 3.40 -5.55 0.73
N ALA A 55 3.02 -4.26 0.67
CA ALA A 55 2.03 -3.70 1.57
C ALA A 55 0.67 -4.38 1.43
N TYR A 56 0.20 -4.61 0.19
CA TYR A 56 -1.03 -5.38 -0.05
C TYR A 56 -0.93 -6.81 0.45
N LYS A 57 0.18 -7.49 0.14
CA LYS A 57 0.40 -8.87 0.57
C LYS A 57 0.39 -8.98 2.09
N GLY A 58 1.11 -8.10 2.79
CA GLY A 58 1.12 -8.04 4.25
C GLY A 58 -0.28 -7.82 4.83
N PHE A 59 -1.08 -6.93 4.21
CA PHE A 59 -2.46 -6.69 4.60
C PHE A 59 -3.34 -7.95 4.42
N ALA A 60 -3.28 -8.60 3.26
CA ALA A 60 -4.07 -9.80 2.99
C ALA A 60 -3.69 -10.97 3.91
N ASP A 61 -2.38 -11.20 4.11
CA ASP A 61 -1.87 -12.23 5.01
C ASP A 61 -2.26 -11.93 6.48
N GLY A 62 -2.17 -10.66 6.91
CA GLY A 62 -2.57 -10.24 8.25
C GLY A 62 -4.07 -10.41 8.52
N LEU A 63 -4.93 -10.14 7.54
CA LEU A 63 -6.36 -10.45 7.62
C LEU A 63 -6.60 -11.94 7.76
N LYS A 64 -5.93 -12.76 6.93
CA LYS A 64 -6.04 -14.22 6.97
C LYS A 64 -5.58 -14.78 8.32
N GLU A 65 -4.47 -14.32 8.89
CA GLU A 65 -3.99 -14.69 10.22
C GLU A 65 -5.02 -14.35 11.32
N ALA A 66 -5.80 -13.29 11.14
CA ALA A 66 -6.86 -12.89 12.05
C ALA A 66 -8.20 -13.63 11.83
N GLY A 67 -8.25 -14.58 10.87
CA GLY A 67 -9.44 -15.39 10.56
C GLY A 67 -10.36 -14.77 9.50
N TYR A 68 -9.94 -13.71 8.81
CA TYR A 68 -10.67 -13.13 7.67
C TYR A 68 -10.09 -13.69 6.37
N VAL A 69 -10.79 -14.67 5.78
CA VAL A 69 -10.32 -15.43 4.62
C VAL A 69 -11.12 -15.04 3.39
N ASP A 70 -10.42 -14.57 2.36
CA ASP A 70 -11.05 -14.20 1.08
C ASP A 70 -11.70 -15.41 0.41
N GLY A 71 -12.94 -15.23 -0.05
CA GLY A 71 -13.78 -16.29 -0.61
C GLY A 71 -14.53 -17.15 0.42
N GLU A 72 -14.29 -16.96 1.73
CA GLU A 72 -15.00 -17.64 2.81
C GLU A 72 -15.92 -16.68 3.58
N ASN A 73 -15.35 -15.81 4.41
CA ASN A 73 -16.09 -14.89 5.26
C ASN A 73 -15.85 -13.41 4.90
N ILE A 74 -14.89 -13.12 4.03
CA ILE A 74 -14.73 -11.84 3.36
C ILE A 74 -14.67 -12.02 1.84
N LYS A 75 -14.88 -10.92 1.11
CA LYS A 75 -14.64 -10.82 -0.33
C LYS A 75 -13.80 -9.60 -0.61
N ILE A 76 -12.59 -9.82 -1.10
CA ILE A 76 -11.69 -8.74 -1.53
C ILE A 76 -11.99 -8.39 -2.99
N ASN A 77 -12.26 -7.11 -3.26
CA ASN A 77 -12.31 -6.54 -4.62
C ASN A 77 -11.07 -5.66 -4.80
N TYR A 78 -10.04 -6.22 -5.45
CA TYR A 78 -8.78 -5.53 -5.72
C TYR A 78 -8.79 -4.91 -7.11
N LEU A 79 -8.49 -3.60 -7.19
CA LEU A 79 -8.38 -2.83 -8.40
C LEU A 79 -7.08 -1.99 -8.40
N SER A 80 -6.36 -2.02 -9.53
CA SER A 80 -5.15 -1.23 -9.73
C SER A 80 -5.43 -0.01 -10.60
N ALA A 81 -4.85 1.14 -10.23
CA ALA A 81 -4.90 2.34 -11.04
C ALA A 81 -3.83 2.37 -12.14
N ALA A 82 -2.92 1.37 -12.17
CA ALA A 82 -1.86 1.24 -13.16
C ALA A 82 -0.99 2.50 -13.30
N ALA A 83 -0.63 3.10 -12.16
CA ALA A 83 0.15 4.34 -12.05
C ALA A 83 -0.47 5.58 -12.74
N ASP A 84 -1.76 5.51 -13.10
CA ASP A 84 -2.48 6.62 -13.70
C ASP A 84 -3.51 7.20 -12.73
N THR A 85 -3.29 8.44 -12.28
CA THR A 85 -4.20 9.16 -11.39
C THR A 85 -5.59 9.38 -11.99
N ALA A 86 -5.71 9.40 -13.32
CA ALA A 86 -7.01 9.56 -14.00
C ALA A 86 -7.94 8.35 -13.79
N ASN A 87 -7.39 7.18 -13.48
CA ASN A 87 -8.16 5.96 -13.19
C ASN A 87 -8.75 5.97 -11.77
N CYS A 88 -8.09 6.64 -10.82
CA CYS A 88 -8.45 6.60 -9.40
C CYS A 88 -9.90 6.98 -9.09
N PRO A 89 -10.50 8.07 -9.67
CA PRO A 89 -11.89 8.42 -9.39
C PRO A 89 -12.89 7.34 -9.81
N THR A 90 -12.67 6.68 -10.96
CA THR A 90 -13.54 5.60 -11.46
C THR A 90 -13.45 4.35 -10.59
N ILE A 91 -12.24 4.01 -10.12
CA ILE A 91 -12.02 2.89 -9.20
C ILE A 91 -12.69 3.18 -7.86
N ALA A 92 -12.55 4.41 -7.33
CA ALA A 92 -13.23 4.80 -6.09
C ALA A 92 -14.76 4.64 -6.21
N ASP A 93 -15.36 5.15 -7.28
CA ASP A 93 -16.80 4.99 -7.53
C ASP A 93 -17.20 3.50 -7.62
N THR A 94 -16.38 2.65 -8.25
CA THR A 94 -16.63 1.21 -8.36
C THR A 94 -16.65 0.54 -6.98
N LEU A 95 -15.62 0.77 -6.14
CA LEU A 95 -15.52 0.17 -4.81
C LEU A 95 -16.65 0.62 -3.87
N ILE A 96 -17.07 1.88 -3.98
CA ILE A 96 -18.18 2.44 -3.21
C ILE A 96 -19.51 1.81 -3.66
N ASN A 97 -19.77 1.76 -4.97
CA ASN A 97 -21.01 1.21 -5.55
C ASN A 97 -21.14 -0.31 -5.33
N ASP A 98 -20.03 -1.04 -5.24
CA ASP A 98 -20.02 -2.45 -4.87
C ASP A 98 -20.44 -2.68 -3.40
N GLY A 99 -20.57 -1.62 -2.61
CA GLY A 99 -20.98 -1.66 -1.22
C GLY A 99 -19.91 -2.25 -0.32
N SER A 100 -18.68 -1.76 -0.42
CA SER A 100 -17.57 -2.13 0.47
C SER A 100 -17.90 -1.79 1.93
N ASP A 101 -17.63 -2.71 2.84
CA ASP A 101 -17.74 -2.50 4.29
C ASP A 101 -16.49 -1.79 4.86
N LEU A 102 -15.36 -1.92 4.15
CA LEU A 102 -14.08 -1.25 4.41
C LEU A 102 -13.36 -1.05 3.06
N ILE A 103 -12.68 0.08 2.89
CA ILE A 103 -11.80 0.29 1.74
C ILE A 103 -10.35 0.46 2.21
N LEU A 104 -9.44 -0.30 1.59
CA LEU A 104 -8.00 -0.09 1.68
C LEU A 104 -7.52 0.72 0.48
N ALA A 105 -6.87 1.84 0.74
CA ALA A 105 -6.23 2.68 -0.27
C ALA A 105 -4.70 2.57 -0.13
N ILE A 106 -4.02 2.12 -1.18
CA ILE A 106 -2.57 1.93 -1.18
C ILE A 106 -1.93 3.02 -2.01
N ALA A 107 -1.07 3.81 -1.39
CA ALA A 107 -0.40 5.04 -1.83
C ALA A 107 -1.29 6.31 -1.80
N THR A 108 -0.62 7.47 -1.73
CA THR A 108 -1.24 8.80 -1.58
C THR A 108 -2.29 9.12 -2.66
N PRO A 109 -2.05 8.86 -3.97
CA PRO A 109 -3.06 9.16 -4.98
C PRO A 109 -4.36 8.37 -4.82
N SER A 110 -4.27 7.10 -4.35
CA SER A 110 -5.44 6.26 -4.12
C SER A 110 -6.32 6.81 -3.00
N VAL A 111 -5.73 7.12 -1.84
CA VAL A 111 -6.51 7.63 -0.71
C VAL A 111 -7.06 9.03 -0.99
N ALA A 112 -6.33 9.89 -1.71
CA ALA A 112 -6.81 11.20 -2.10
C ALA A 112 -8.11 11.10 -2.93
N ALA A 113 -8.15 10.20 -3.92
CA ALA A 113 -9.34 9.98 -4.74
C ALA A 113 -10.53 9.40 -3.95
N ILE A 114 -10.29 8.44 -3.03
CA ILE A 114 -11.35 7.84 -2.21
C ILE A 114 -11.93 8.86 -1.23
N LYS A 115 -11.08 9.68 -0.61
CA LYS A 115 -11.49 10.73 0.32
C LYS A 115 -12.53 11.68 -0.28
N GLU A 116 -12.37 12.06 -1.55
CA GLU A 116 -13.29 12.96 -2.24
C GLU A 116 -14.66 12.31 -2.55
N LYS A 117 -14.78 10.99 -2.44
CA LYS A 117 -15.93 10.21 -2.87
C LYS A 117 -16.79 9.65 -1.74
N THR A 118 -16.24 9.42 -0.56
CA THR A 118 -17.00 8.83 0.55
C THR A 118 -16.61 9.40 1.91
N THR A 119 -17.65 9.60 2.74
CA THR A 119 -17.51 9.93 4.17
C THR A 119 -18.24 8.89 5.05
N THR A 120 -18.81 7.85 4.43
CA THR A 120 -19.71 6.88 5.10
C THR A 120 -19.17 5.45 5.12
N ILE A 121 -18.09 5.18 4.39
CA ILE A 121 -17.38 3.90 4.42
C ILE A 121 -16.08 4.12 5.18
N PRO A 122 -15.71 3.27 6.14
CA PRO A 122 -14.39 3.30 6.76
C PRO A 122 -13.29 3.10 5.72
N VAL A 123 -12.27 3.94 5.75
CA VAL A 123 -11.13 3.87 4.84
C VAL A 123 -9.85 3.72 5.65
N LEU A 124 -9.06 2.72 5.33
CA LEU A 124 -7.68 2.62 5.76
C LEU A 124 -6.76 2.90 4.57
N PHE A 125 -5.69 3.62 4.84
CA PHE A 125 -4.60 3.73 3.88
C PHE A 125 -3.35 3.00 4.38
N THR A 126 -2.47 2.64 3.45
CA THR A 126 -1.11 2.18 3.70
C THR A 126 -0.18 2.73 2.63
N ALA A 127 1.11 2.80 2.91
CA ALA A 127 2.09 3.40 2.00
C ALA A 127 1.73 4.85 1.61
N VAL A 128 1.38 5.66 2.61
CA VAL A 128 1.11 7.09 2.48
C VAL A 128 2.13 7.85 3.31
N THR A 129 3.00 8.60 2.66
CA THR A 129 4.20 9.18 3.28
C THR A 129 3.85 10.16 4.41
N ASP A 130 3.17 11.23 4.08
CA ASP A 130 2.70 12.20 5.08
C ASP A 130 1.20 12.48 4.87
N PRO A 131 0.33 11.81 5.63
CA PRO A 131 -1.11 11.96 5.46
C PRO A 131 -1.64 13.32 5.94
N VAL A 132 -0.90 14.04 6.79
CA VAL A 132 -1.28 15.39 7.26
C VAL A 132 -0.85 16.43 6.22
N ASP A 133 0.39 16.39 5.77
CA ASP A 133 0.92 17.34 4.77
C ASP A 133 0.23 17.16 3.41
N SER A 134 -0.14 15.93 3.07
CA SER A 134 -0.97 15.60 1.89
C SER A 134 -2.46 15.91 2.09
N HIS A 135 -2.84 16.52 3.21
CA HIS A 135 -4.22 16.88 3.54
C HIS A 135 -5.23 15.72 3.53
N ILE A 136 -4.77 14.50 3.77
CA ILE A 136 -5.63 13.32 3.86
C ILE A 136 -6.37 13.30 5.21
N VAL A 137 -5.64 13.53 6.30
CA VAL A 137 -6.17 13.61 7.66
C VAL A 137 -5.76 14.93 8.32
N ALA A 138 -6.44 15.31 9.41
CA ALA A 138 -6.15 16.56 10.11
C ALA A 138 -5.00 16.44 11.11
N ASP A 139 -4.82 15.25 11.70
CA ASP A 139 -3.85 15.01 12.77
C ASP A 139 -3.45 13.53 12.83
N TYR A 140 -2.20 13.25 13.20
CA TYR A 140 -1.67 11.89 13.29
C TYR A 140 -2.27 11.05 14.41
N LYS A 141 -2.61 11.69 15.55
CA LYS A 141 -3.13 10.98 16.73
C LYS A 141 -4.65 10.84 16.68
N LYS A 142 -5.31 11.77 16.02
CA LYS A 142 -6.77 11.81 15.92
C LYS A 142 -7.18 12.27 14.51
N PRO A 143 -7.22 11.37 13.54
CA PRO A 143 -7.55 11.69 12.14
C PRO A 143 -8.88 12.42 11.97
N GLY A 144 -9.92 12.04 12.74
CA GLY A 144 -11.15 12.82 12.93
C GLY A 144 -12.20 12.67 11.82
N ALA A 145 -11.96 11.83 10.82
CA ALA A 145 -12.91 11.54 9.73
C ALA A 145 -13.10 10.02 9.58
N ASN A 146 -13.65 9.57 8.45
CA ASN A 146 -13.78 8.14 8.15
C ASN A 146 -12.47 7.51 7.64
N ILE A 147 -11.31 8.13 7.84
CA ILE A 147 -10.02 7.74 7.26
C ILE A 147 -8.94 7.68 8.34
N SER A 148 -8.20 6.58 8.40
CA SER A 148 -6.95 6.39 9.12
C SER A 148 -6.03 5.45 8.35
N GLY A 149 -4.89 5.03 8.91
CA GLY A 149 -4.01 4.09 8.23
C GLY A 149 -2.59 4.07 8.76
N THR A 150 -1.65 3.66 7.91
CA THR A 150 -0.23 3.58 8.22
C THR A 150 0.60 4.44 7.29
N SER A 151 1.48 5.25 7.88
CA SER A 151 2.44 6.07 7.14
C SER A 151 3.70 5.27 6.81
N ASP A 152 4.19 5.47 5.60
CA ASP A 152 5.48 4.95 5.13
C ASP A 152 6.54 6.05 5.03
N LEU A 153 6.42 7.12 5.82
CA LEU A 153 7.46 8.15 5.86
C LEU A 153 8.80 7.51 6.23
N ASN A 154 9.58 7.25 5.21
CA ASN A 154 10.92 6.69 5.35
C ASN A 154 11.85 7.72 6.01
N PRO A 155 12.92 7.27 6.67
CA PRO A 155 13.87 8.13 7.36
C PRO A 155 14.79 8.89 6.38
N VAL A 156 14.24 9.91 5.72
CA VAL A 156 14.91 10.70 4.67
C VAL A 156 16.27 11.24 5.15
N LYS A 157 16.32 11.67 6.40
CA LYS A 157 17.56 12.18 7.00
C LYS A 157 18.66 11.10 6.99
N GLU A 158 18.36 9.93 7.48
CA GLU A 158 19.28 8.79 7.56
C GLU A 158 19.66 8.27 6.16
N GLN A 159 18.78 8.39 5.19
CA GLN A 159 19.07 8.07 3.78
C GLN A 159 20.09 9.05 3.18
N ILE A 160 19.97 10.33 3.48
CA ILE A 160 20.95 11.35 3.06
C ILE A 160 22.26 11.18 3.84
N ASP A 161 22.22 10.82 5.13
CA ASP A 161 23.41 10.48 5.92
C ASP A 161 24.13 9.25 5.33
N LEU A 162 23.37 8.23 4.87
CA LEU A 162 23.92 7.08 4.14
C LEU A 162 24.60 7.51 2.83
N LEU A 163 23.95 8.38 2.04
CA LEU A 163 24.53 8.94 0.81
C LEU A 163 25.87 9.62 1.13
N LYS A 164 25.94 10.49 2.16
CA LYS A 164 27.16 11.15 2.57
C LYS A 164 28.24 10.19 3.06
N LYS A 165 27.86 9.11 3.75
CA LYS A 165 28.78 8.07 4.19
C LYS A 165 29.38 7.31 2.99
N MET A 166 28.57 6.99 1.98
CA MET A 166 29.04 6.29 0.77
C MET A 166 29.85 7.18 -0.16
N PHE A 167 29.52 8.46 -0.22
CA PHE A 167 30.15 9.46 -1.09
C PHE A 167 30.63 10.67 -0.28
N PRO A 168 31.72 10.51 0.52
CA PRO A 168 32.18 11.57 1.46
C PRO A 168 32.59 12.85 0.75
N ASP A 169 33.05 12.77 -0.50
CA ASP A 169 33.49 13.90 -1.30
C ASP A 169 32.37 14.54 -2.14
N ALA A 170 31.15 13.98 -2.13
CA ALA A 170 30.04 14.54 -2.86
C ALA A 170 29.71 15.96 -2.38
N GLN A 171 29.55 16.87 -3.33
CA GLN A 171 29.22 18.28 -3.11
C GLN A 171 27.85 18.63 -3.70
N ASN A 172 27.47 18.05 -4.83
CA ASN A 172 26.22 18.33 -5.52
C ASN A 172 25.38 17.06 -5.62
N VAL A 173 24.19 17.07 -5.06
CA VAL A 173 23.28 15.91 -5.09
C VAL A 173 21.97 16.33 -5.72
N ALA A 174 21.56 15.62 -6.78
CA ALA A 174 20.24 15.82 -7.33
C ALA A 174 19.18 15.13 -6.45
N VAL A 175 18.09 15.84 -6.13
CA VAL A 175 16.87 15.22 -5.62
C VAL A 175 15.88 15.17 -6.77
N MET A 176 15.64 13.96 -7.28
CA MET A 176 14.81 13.72 -8.47
C MET A 176 13.46 13.12 -8.07
N TYR A 177 12.37 13.72 -8.52
CA TYR A 177 11.02 13.26 -8.19
C TYR A 177 9.96 13.73 -9.20
N CYS A 178 8.76 13.11 -9.16
CA CYS A 178 7.60 13.52 -9.94
C CYS A 178 6.90 14.70 -9.26
N SER A 179 6.79 15.84 -9.96
CA SER A 179 6.27 17.08 -9.41
C SER A 179 4.77 17.07 -9.08
N SER A 180 4.02 16.10 -9.62
CA SER A 180 2.58 15.92 -9.34
C SER A 180 2.31 15.09 -8.07
N GLU A 181 3.34 14.49 -7.46
CA GLU A 181 3.21 13.68 -6.25
C GLU A 181 3.50 14.50 -4.99
N THR A 182 2.47 14.77 -4.19
CA THR A 182 2.59 15.55 -2.94
C THR A 182 3.50 14.88 -1.91
N ASN A 183 3.47 13.53 -1.81
CA ASN A 183 4.39 12.74 -0.99
C ASN A 183 5.87 12.98 -1.37
N SER A 184 6.17 13.07 -2.65
CA SER A 184 7.53 13.30 -3.14
C SER A 184 7.99 14.74 -2.89
N VAL A 185 7.09 15.72 -3.02
CA VAL A 185 7.37 17.13 -2.71
C VAL A 185 7.74 17.30 -1.24
N ALA A 186 6.99 16.68 -0.32
CA ALA A 186 7.28 16.74 1.12
C ALA A 186 8.67 16.16 1.43
N GLN A 187 9.01 15.02 0.86
CA GLN A 187 10.32 14.37 1.05
C GLN A 187 11.47 15.18 0.41
N TYR A 188 11.22 15.87 -0.71
CA TYR A 188 12.21 16.78 -1.30
C TYR A 188 12.64 17.85 -0.30
N GLU A 189 11.70 18.48 0.41
CA GLU A 189 12.06 19.52 1.39
C GLU A 189 12.87 18.97 2.56
N LEU A 190 12.55 17.75 3.03
CA LEU A 190 13.34 17.04 4.06
C LEU A 190 14.75 16.71 3.56
N ALA A 191 14.88 16.16 2.36
CA ALA A 191 16.16 15.80 1.76
C ALA A 191 17.04 17.04 1.52
N LYS A 192 16.44 18.12 0.99
CA LYS A 192 17.13 19.40 0.80
C LYS A 192 17.69 19.94 2.10
N ALA A 193 16.87 20.01 3.15
CA ALA A 193 17.29 20.48 4.45
C ALA A 193 18.49 19.69 5.01
N GLN A 194 18.48 18.36 4.87
CA GLN A 194 19.58 17.51 5.34
C GLN A 194 20.83 17.65 4.47
N LEU A 195 20.70 17.73 3.14
CA LEU A 195 21.83 17.97 2.24
C LEU A 195 22.53 19.28 2.58
N GLU A 196 21.76 20.37 2.74
CA GLU A 196 22.29 21.69 3.11
C GLU A 196 22.95 21.68 4.51
N ALA A 197 22.38 20.95 5.49
CA ALA A 197 22.96 20.78 6.83
C ALA A 197 24.31 20.04 6.79
N LEU A 198 24.50 19.15 5.83
CA LEU A 198 25.77 18.44 5.60
C LEU A 198 26.76 19.20 4.69
N GLY A 199 26.43 20.43 4.29
CA GLY A 199 27.24 21.28 3.44
C GLY A 199 27.24 20.88 1.96
N MET A 200 26.26 20.11 1.52
CA MET A 200 26.06 19.71 0.12
C MET A 200 25.04 20.65 -0.57
N THR A 201 25.20 20.81 -1.87
CA THR A 201 24.24 21.55 -2.71
C THR A 201 23.12 20.62 -3.16
N CYS A 202 21.88 20.97 -2.85
CA CYS A 202 20.71 20.28 -3.38
C CYS A 202 20.36 20.80 -4.78
N VAL A 203 20.44 19.93 -5.79
CA VAL A 203 20.03 20.23 -7.16
C VAL A 203 18.63 19.66 -7.36
N LYS A 204 17.63 20.55 -7.49
CA LYS A 204 16.27 20.13 -7.74
C LYS A 204 16.12 19.59 -9.17
N LYS A 205 15.60 18.36 -9.32
CA LYS A 205 15.30 17.76 -10.62
C LYS A 205 13.90 17.16 -10.58
N THR A 206 12.99 17.66 -11.39
CA THR A 206 11.61 17.16 -11.46
C THR A 206 11.30 16.59 -12.83
N ILE A 207 10.41 15.61 -12.83
CA ILE A 207 9.70 15.12 -13.99
C ILE A 207 8.20 15.34 -13.80
N SER A 208 7.44 15.39 -14.89
CA SER A 208 5.98 15.45 -14.86
C SER A 208 5.35 14.11 -15.24
N ALA A 209 6.10 13.31 -16.01
CA ALA A 209 5.73 11.96 -16.43
C ALA A 209 6.98 11.10 -16.59
N ILE A 210 6.81 9.79 -16.54
CA ILE A 210 7.93 8.84 -16.50
C ILE A 210 8.78 8.83 -17.78
N ASP A 211 8.21 9.15 -18.94
CA ASP A 211 8.92 9.24 -20.20
C ASP A 211 10.02 10.34 -20.22
N GLU A 212 9.91 11.31 -19.31
CA GLU A 212 10.94 12.34 -19.11
C GLU A 212 12.15 11.83 -18.28
N ALA A 213 12.00 10.73 -17.53
CA ALA A 213 12.97 10.31 -16.52
C ALA A 213 14.37 10.05 -17.10
N LYS A 214 14.48 9.35 -18.24
CA LYS A 214 15.76 9.09 -18.89
C LYS A 214 16.49 10.38 -19.24
N SER A 215 15.83 11.32 -19.92
CA SER A 215 16.44 12.59 -20.32
C SER A 215 16.78 13.46 -19.10
N ALA A 216 15.95 13.38 -18.05
CA ALA A 216 16.21 14.04 -16.77
C ALA A 216 17.52 13.54 -16.15
N VAL A 217 17.71 12.22 -16.06
CA VAL A 217 18.94 11.59 -15.54
C VAL A 217 20.14 11.95 -16.41
N GLU A 218 20.06 11.78 -17.74
CA GLU A 218 21.15 12.08 -18.66
C GLU A 218 21.61 13.54 -18.58
N SER A 219 20.67 14.46 -18.32
CA SER A 219 21.01 15.88 -18.17
C SER A 219 21.80 16.20 -16.90
N LEU A 220 21.80 15.32 -15.88
CA LEU A 220 22.55 15.49 -14.64
C LEU A 220 24.03 15.09 -14.76
N LYS A 221 24.43 14.43 -15.85
CA LYS A 221 25.80 14.01 -16.08
C LYS A 221 26.78 15.16 -15.97
N GLY A 222 27.75 15.02 -15.06
CA GLY A 222 28.78 16.04 -14.80
C GLY A 222 28.28 17.28 -14.07
N GLN A 223 27.02 17.33 -13.65
CA GLN A 223 26.46 18.40 -12.84
C GLN A 223 26.33 18.02 -11.36
N VAL A 224 26.18 16.71 -11.09
CA VAL A 224 26.00 16.18 -9.73
C VAL A 224 26.87 14.94 -9.50
N ASP A 225 27.11 14.62 -8.24
CA ASP A 225 27.93 13.49 -7.80
C ASP A 225 27.07 12.24 -7.50
N ALA A 226 25.80 12.45 -7.14
CA ALA A 226 24.81 11.40 -6.87
C ALA A 226 23.39 11.91 -7.11
N ILE A 227 22.47 10.96 -7.19
CA ILE A 227 21.02 11.21 -7.23
C ILE A 227 20.39 10.61 -5.96
N TYR A 228 19.50 11.34 -5.33
CA TYR A 228 18.56 10.84 -4.35
C TYR A 228 17.16 10.84 -4.97
N ILE A 229 16.47 9.70 -4.90
CA ILE A 229 15.08 9.57 -5.33
C ILE A 229 14.26 9.17 -4.11
N PRO A 230 13.33 10.02 -3.63
CA PRO A 230 12.46 9.69 -2.49
C PRO A 230 11.48 8.54 -2.84
N THR A 231 10.58 8.20 -1.92
CA THR A 231 9.45 7.32 -2.20
C THR A 231 8.50 8.00 -3.20
N ASP A 232 8.76 7.78 -4.49
CA ASP A 232 8.04 8.36 -5.63
C ASP A 232 7.42 7.23 -6.44
N ASN A 233 6.08 7.19 -6.50
CA ASN A 233 5.37 6.07 -7.11
C ASN A 233 5.62 5.97 -8.63
N THR A 234 5.69 7.12 -9.30
CA THR A 234 5.92 7.20 -10.75
C THR A 234 7.31 6.66 -11.11
N ILE A 235 8.32 7.03 -10.33
CA ILE A 235 9.71 6.57 -10.57
C ILE A 235 9.88 5.12 -10.12
N ALA A 236 9.30 4.72 -8.98
CA ALA A 236 9.39 3.35 -8.46
C ALA A 236 8.81 2.32 -9.43
N ASP A 237 7.67 2.62 -10.05
CA ASP A 237 7.03 1.76 -11.06
C ASP A 237 7.92 1.49 -12.29
N SER A 238 8.85 2.39 -12.58
CA SER A 238 9.79 2.30 -13.71
C SER A 238 11.27 2.29 -13.29
N MET A 239 11.55 1.97 -12.02
CA MET A 239 12.90 2.13 -11.44
C MET A 239 13.99 1.41 -12.21
N THR A 240 13.73 0.24 -12.76
CA THR A 240 14.71 -0.49 -13.58
C THR A 240 15.23 0.35 -14.76
N SER A 241 14.35 1.06 -15.46
CA SER A 241 14.72 1.92 -16.58
C SER A 241 15.47 3.18 -16.12
N VAL A 242 15.07 3.75 -14.99
CA VAL A 242 15.72 4.92 -14.40
C VAL A 242 17.12 4.59 -13.91
N ALA A 243 17.28 3.45 -13.22
CA ALA A 243 18.56 2.96 -12.76
C ALA A 243 19.51 2.63 -13.93
N GLN A 244 18.99 2.02 -15.00
CA GLN A 244 19.78 1.79 -16.21
C GLN A 244 20.32 3.11 -16.79
N ALA A 245 19.47 4.12 -16.92
CA ALA A 245 19.89 5.43 -17.45
C ALA A 245 20.96 6.10 -16.55
N ALA A 246 20.83 5.95 -15.23
CA ALA A 246 21.82 6.50 -14.28
C ALA A 246 23.16 5.75 -14.34
N ASN A 247 23.12 4.43 -14.44
CA ASN A 247 24.32 3.59 -14.60
C ASN A 247 25.05 3.92 -15.92
N ASP A 248 24.34 4.16 -17.03
CA ASP A 248 24.91 4.53 -18.33
C ASP A 248 25.68 5.86 -18.28
N VAL A 249 25.33 6.75 -17.35
CA VAL A 249 26.02 8.03 -17.15
C VAL A 249 26.90 8.05 -15.87
N ASN A 250 27.03 6.89 -15.21
CA ASN A 250 27.87 6.68 -14.02
C ASN A 250 27.44 7.53 -12.81
N LEU A 251 26.12 7.66 -12.58
CA LEU A 251 25.54 8.37 -11.45
C LEU A 251 24.89 7.37 -10.47
N PRO A 252 25.39 7.26 -9.23
CA PRO A 252 24.75 6.43 -8.21
C PRO A 252 23.40 7.00 -7.76
N ILE A 253 22.43 6.10 -7.50
CA ILE A 253 21.14 6.46 -6.96
C ILE A 253 21.01 5.91 -5.54
N VAL A 254 20.82 6.77 -4.53
CA VAL A 254 20.31 6.40 -3.22
C VAL A 254 18.80 6.59 -3.23
N CYS A 255 18.07 5.58 -2.74
CA CYS A 255 16.64 5.42 -2.93
C CYS A 255 15.85 5.65 -1.65
N GLY A 256 14.59 6.05 -1.80
CA GLY A 256 13.65 6.25 -0.69
C GLY A 256 13.10 4.96 -0.09
N GLU A 257 13.20 3.80 -0.81
CA GLU A 257 12.66 2.54 -0.31
C GLU A 257 13.37 1.30 -0.92
N PRO A 258 13.25 0.09 -0.28
CA PRO A 258 14.01 -1.10 -0.66
C PRO A 258 13.69 -1.68 -2.04
N GLY A 259 12.44 -1.58 -2.53
CA GLY A 259 12.04 -2.08 -3.85
C GLY A 259 12.77 -1.34 -4.98
N MET A 260 13.02 -0.05 -4.80
CA MET A 260 13.84 0.71 -5.77
C MET A 260 15.30 0.19 -5.81
N VAL A 261 15.85 -0.27 -4.69
CA VAL A 261 17.20 -0.86 -4.64
C VAL A 261 17.20 -2.23 -5.31
N LEU A 262 16.18 -3.05 -5.08
CA LEU A 262 15.97 -4.32 -5.79
C LEU A 262 15.96 -4.10 -7.31
N ASN A 263 15.33 -3.03 -7.78
CA ASN A 263 15.17 -2.68 -9.19
C ASN A 263 16.31 -1.80 -9.75
N GLY A 264 17.51 -1.86 -9.15
CA GLY A 264 18.75 -1.31 -9.71
C GLY A 264 19.26 -0.02 -9.08
N GLY A 265 18.55 0.57 -8.09
CA GLY A 265 19.12 1.60 -7.23
C GLY A 265 20.30 1.05 -6.42
N LEU A 266 21.15 1.90 -5.88
CA LEU A 266 22.38 1.47 -5.20
C LEU A 266 22.14 1.08 -3.75
N ALA A 267 21.46 1.93 -2.99
CA ALA A 267 21.29 1.79 -1.55
C ALA A 267 20.07 2.51 -1.01
N THR A 268 19.57 2.05 0.14
CA THR A 268 18.60 2.75 0.97
C THR A 268 18.74 2.39 2.45
N TYR A 269 18.08 3.15 3.30
CA TYR A 269 17.72 2.79 4.66
C TYR A 269 16.21 2.98 4.78
N GLY A 270 15.44 1.89 4.87
CA GLY A 270 13.98 1.97 4.72
C GLY A 270 13.21 0.91 5.51
N ILE A 271 11.90 1.10 5.52
CA ILE A 271 10.93 0.25 6.23
C ILE A 271 10.65 -1.05 5.47
N ASP A 272 10.05 -2.00 6.18
CA ASP A 272 9.50 -3.23 5.60
C ASP A 272 8.01 -3.01 5.24
N TYR A 273 7.71 -2.95 3.95
CA TYR A 273 6.34 -2.71 3.46
C TYR A 273 5.39 -3.88 3.72
N TYR A 274 5.91 -5.11 3.83
CA TYR A 274 5.08 -6.25 4.21
C TYR A 274 4.61 -6.12 5.67
N GLU A 275 5.50 -5.77 6.58
CA GLU A 275 5.13 -5.55 7.98
C GLU A 275 4.24 -4.30 8.15
N LEU A 276 4.43 -3.25 7.34
CA LEU A 276 3.52 -2.10 7.28
C LEU A 276 2.10 -2.55 6.90
N GLY A 277 1.97 -3.42 5.89
CA GLY A 277 0.70 -4.00 5.48
C GLY A 277 0.06 -4.83 6.58
N LYS A 278 0.83 -5.63 7.30
CA LYS A 278 0.34 -6.39 8.47
C LYS A 278 -0.15 -5.49 9.60
N GLN A 279 0.52 -4.36 9.83
CA GLN A 279 0.04 -3.37 10.79
C GLN A 279 -1.31 -2.79 10.36
N THR A 280 -1.46 -2.47 9.08
CA THR A 280 -2.74 -1.98 8.52
C THR A 280 -3.85 -3.03 8.63
N ALA A 281 -3.52 -4.33 8.48
CA ALA A 281 -4.48 -5.41 8.70
C ALA A 281 -4.99 -5.48 10.14
N LYS A 282 -4.12 -5.27 11.14
CA LYS A 282 -4.54 -5.19 12.54
C LYS A 282 -5.55 -4.06 12.77
N MET A 283 -5.31 -2.90 12.15
CA MET A 283 -6.26 -1.77 12.19
C MET A 283 -7.59 -2.13 11.52
N ALA A 284 -7.55 -2.82 10.36
CA ALA A 284 -8.76 -3.30 9.67
C ALA A 284 -9.57 -4.26 10.55
N VAL A 285 -8.93 -5.19 11.22
CA VAL A 285 -9.58 -6.15 12.13
C VAL A 285 -10.28 -5.44 13.29
N GLU A 286 -9.68 -4.38 13.84
CA GLU A 286 -10.29 -3.57 14.89
C GLU A 286 -11.57 -2.88 14.38
N ILE A 287 -11.53 -2.29 13.18
CA ILE A 287 -12.68 -1.64 12.54
C ILE A 287 -13.79 -2.66 12.24
N LEU A 288 -13.44 -3.83 11.65
CA LEU A 288 -14.41 -4.86 11.26
C LEU A 288 -15.11 -5.52 12.45
N LYS A 289 -14.48 -5.53 13.63
CA LYS A 289 -15.07 -6.04 14.88
C LYS A 289 -15.89 -5.00 15.64
N SER A 290 -15.78 -3.73 15.26
CA SER A 290 -16.43 -2.63 15.98
C SER A 290 -17.93 -2.59 15.69
N GLU A 291 -18.72 -2.25 16.73
CA GLU A 291 -20.13 -1.90 16.58
C GLU A 291 -20.32 -0.55 15.86
N ASN A 292 -19.30 0.32 15.92
CA ASN A 292 -19.29 1.66 15.33
C ASN A 292 -18.02 1.88 14.47
N PRO A 293 -17.90 1.25 13.28
CA PRO A 293 -16.69 1.29 12.47
C PRO A 293 -16.19 2.70 12.11
N LEU A 294 -17.11 3.64 11.85
CA LEU A 294 -16.78 5.03 11.54
C LEU A 294 -16.19 5.78 12.74
N ASP A 295 -16.72 5.57 13.92
CA ASP A 295 -16.18 6.18 15.15
C ASP A 295 -14.81 5.56 15.50
N THR A 296 -14.65 4.26 15.28
CA THR A 296 -13.39 3.56 15.48
C THR A 296 -12.30 4.14 14.60
N VAL A 297 -12.51 4.20 13.27
CA VAL A 297 -11.50 4.73 12.34
C VAL A 297 -11.18 6.21 12.59
N ALA A 298 -12.19 7.03 12.96
CA ALA A 298 -12.01 8.45 13.24
C ALA A 298 -11.11 8.74 14.46
N ASN A 299 -11.03 7.81 15.40
CA ASN A 299 -10.22 7.93 16.62
C ASN A 299 -8.95 7.05 16.58
N MET A 300 -8.71 6.33 15.50
CA MET A 300 -7.58 5.41 15.33
C MET A 300 -6.33 6.19 14.92
N PRO A 301 -5.26 6.23 15.73
CA PRO A 301 -4.03 6.93 15.38
C PRO A 301 -3.38 6.36 14.14
N ILE A 302 -2.66 7.21 13.40
CA ILE A 302 -1.83 6.76 12.27
C ILE A 302 -0.70 5.88 12.79
N GLY A 303 -0.52 4.71 12.16
CA GLY A 303 0.57 3.80 12.47
C GLY A 303 1.86 4.16 11.73
N TYR A 304 3.00 3.80 12.34
CA TYR A 304 4.35 3.97 11.78
C TYR A 304 5.18 2.71 11.99
N GLN A 305 6.16 2.47 11.10
CA GLN A 305 7.10 1.35 11.18
C GLN A 305 8.59 1.80 11.24
N VAL A 306 8.87 3.03 11.63
CA VAL A 306 10.23 3.63 11.54
C VAL A 306 11.26 2.92 12.42
N GLU A 307 10.84 2.24 13.50
CA GLU A 307 11.73 1.58 14.45
C GLU A 307 12.40 0.31 13.89
N GLU A 308 11.93 -0.23 12.76
CA GLU A 308 12.41 -1.48 12.15
C GLU A 308 13.08 -1.28 10.78
N CYS A 309 13.56 -0.05 10.49
CA CYS A 309 14.25 0.24 9.23
C CYS A 309 15.53 -0.58 9.09
N LYS A 310 15.82 -1.01 7.85
CA LYS A 310 17.03 -1.77 7.49
C LYS A 310 17.75 -1.11 6.32
N TYR A 311 19.06 -1.27 6.31
CA TYR A 311 19.85 -0.96 5.12
C TYR A 311 19.56 -1.98 4.03
N ALA A 312 19.56 -1.51 2.78
CA ALA A 312 19.52 -2.38 1.60
C ALA A 312 20.57 -1.88 0.59
N PHE A 313 21.26 -2.81 -0.04
CA PHE A 313 22.31 -2.52 -1.04
C PHE A 313 22.15 -3.42 -2.26
N ASN A 314 22.41 -2.86 -3.44
CA ASN A 314 22.48 -3.62 -4.69
C ASN A 314 23.96 -3.82 -5.08
N THR A 315 24.44 -5.05 -4.99
CA THR A 315 25.84 -5.38 -5.25
C THR A 315 26.19 -5.32 -6.73
N GLU A 316 25.25 -5.67 -7.64
CA GLU A 316 25.48 -5.55 -9.09
C GLU A 316 25.61 -4.08 -9.51
N THR A 317 24.78 -3.20 -8.93
CA THR A 317 24.87 -1.75 -9.19
C THR A 317 26.15 -1.18 -8.61
N ALA A 318 26.55 -1.62 -7.40
CA ALA A 318 27.81 -1.20 -6.78
C ALA A 318 29.01 -1.61 -7.65
N GLU A 319 29.04 -2.85 -8.17
CA GLU A 319 30.09 -3.33 -9.06
C GLU A 319 30.14 -2.52 -10.37
N LYS A 320 29.01 -2.29 -11.01
CA LYS A 320 28.91 -1.49 -12.27
C LYS A 320 29.46 -0.08 -12.09
N LEU A 321 29.19 0.54 -10.95
CA LEU A 321 29.61 1.90 -10.64
C LEU A 321 31.01 1.98 -9.99
N GLY A 322 31.63 0.84 -9.67
CA GLY A 322 32.92 0.80 -8.95
C GLY A 322 32.83 1.35 -7.53
N VAL A 323 31.66 1.24 -6.88
CA VAL A 323 31.40 1.76 -5.54
C VAL A 323 31.67 0.68 -4.49
N THR A 324 32.45 1.02 -3.46
CA THR A 324 32.65 0.16 -2.29
C THR A 324 31.52 0.36 -1.30
N LEU A 325 30.83 -0.73 -0.95
CA LEU A 325 29.76 -0.70 0.05
C LEU A 325 30.32 -0.61 1.48
N PRO A 326 29.63 0.05 2.43
CA PRO A 326 30.08 0.20 3.82
C PRO A 326 30.08 -1.16 4.56
N GLU A 327 31.25 -1.74 4.83
CA GLU A 327 31.41 -3.07 5.44
C GLU A 327 30.68 -3.20 6.80
N ASP A 328 30.69 -2.13 7.59
CA ASP A 328 30.06 -2.07 8.91
C ASP A 328 28.53 -2.17 8.87
N LEU A 329 27.91 -1.94 7.72
CA LEU A 329 26.46 -2.00 7.52
C LEU A 329 25.99 -3.32 6.88
N LEU A 330 26.89 -4.05 6.19
CA LEU A 330 26.53 -5.23 5.40
C LEU A 330 25.93 -6.37 6.25
N SER A 331 26.39 -6.53 7.49
CA SER A 331 25.97 -7.65 8.35
C SER A 331 24.48 -7.61 8.75
N THR A 332 23.86 -6.43 8.69
CA THR A 332 22.45 -6.21 9.04
C THR A 332 21.59 -5.76 7.86
N ALA A 333 22.21 -5.62 6.70
CA ALA A 333 21.56 -5.13 5.49
C ALA A 333 20.91 -6.26 4.68
N THR A 334 19.87 -5.90 3.95
CA THR A 334 19.36 -6.71 2.84
C THR A 334 20.25 -6.50 1.62
N ILE A 335 20.70 -7.58 1.01
CA ILE A 335 21.58 -7.54 -0.19
C ILE A 335 20.79 -7.98 -1.40
N TYR A 336 20.86 -7.19 -2.45
CA TYR A 336 20.25 -7.50 -3.75
C TYR A 336 21.34 -7.65 -4.83
N PRO A 337 21.15 -8.55 -5.84
CA PRO A 337 20.12 -9.61 -5.79
C PRO A 337 20.37 -10.55 -4.61
N ALA A 338 19.32 -11.17 -4.14
CA ALA A 338 19.45 -12.21 -3.12
C ALA A 338 20.24 -13.39 -3.69
N ASN A 339 21.29 -13.83 -2.96
CA ASN A 339 22.08 -15.03 -3.31
C ASN A 339 21.25 -16.32 -3.23
#